data_fd1259efbfac6d4b00989b30b4b90443
#
_entry.id   fd1259efbfac6d4b00989b30b4b90443
#
_cell.length_a   1.000
_cell.length_b   1.000
_cell.length_c   1.000
_cell.angle_alpha   90.00
_cell.angle_beta   90.00
_cell.angle_gamma   90.00
#
_symmetry.space_group_name_H-M   'P 1'
#
loop_
_entity.id
_entity.type
_entity.pdbx_description
1 polymer ?
#
loop_
_entity_poly.entity_id
_entity_poly.type
_entity_poly.pdbx_seq_one_letter_code
_entity_poly.pdbx_strand_id
1 'polypeptide(L)'
;GPHGAASNNNVKHAWLKQVVQENPYNVGLDSAILMNPQVWVASGHVTTFNDPLIDCKACKMRHRADKLIEDWLKENPVEGANVEAMTNDEMVAFIREHNIPCPGCGKSDFTDIRKFNLMFKTHQGVTEDSASEVYLRPETAQGIFVNFRNIQRTTRRKIPFGVCQIGKSFRNEITPGNSVFRTREVEP
;
A
#
# COMPACT_ATOMS: atom_id res chain seq x y z
N GLY A 1 4.42 -23.36 2.82
CA GLY A 1 5.03 -24.70 2.86
C GLY A 1 6.18 -24.86 1.86
N PRO A 2 6.92 -25.97 1.88
CA PRO A 2 8.15 -26.14 1.07
C PRO A 2 7.91 -26.04 -0.44
N HIS A 3 6.78 -26.55 -0.92
CA HIS A 3 6.41 -26.41 -2.34
C HIS A 3 6.13 -24.97 -2.74
N GLY A 4 5.53 -24.18 -1.86
CA GLY A 4 5.29 -22.74 -2.12
C GLY A 4 6.60 -21.96 -2.18
N ALA A 5 7.57 -22.26 -1.32
CA ALA A 5 8.88 -21.62 -1.35
C ALA A 5 9.65 -21.96 -2.64
N ALA A 6 9.63 -23.22 -3.08
CA ALA A 6 10.25 -23.65 -4.32
C ALA A 6 9.59 -22.97 -5.54
N SER A 7 8.26 -22.91 -5.59
CA SER A 7 7.51 -22.25 -6.63
C SER A 7 7.85 -20.74 -6.71
N ASN A 8 7.87 -20.06 -5.57
CA ASN A 8 8.22 -18.63 -5.51
C ASN A 8 9.65 -18.37 -6.02
N ASN A 9 10.61 -19.20 -5.60
CA ASN A 9 12.00 -19.09 -6.08
C ASN A 9 12.12 -19.32 -7.59
N ASN A 10 11.38 -20.27 -8.13
CA ASN A 10 11.37 -20.52 -9.57
C ASN A 10 10.80 -19.32 -10.37
N VAL A 11 9.73 -18.71 -9.87
CA VAL A 11 9.15 -17.50 -10.47
C VAL A 11 10.16 -16.35 -10.45
N LYS A 12 10.81 -16.11 -9.30
CA LYS A 12 11.85 -15.08 -9.17
C LYS A 12 13.02 -15.31 -10.13
N HIS A 13 13.50 -16.55 -10.23
CA HIS A 13 14.57 -16.91 -11.15
C HIS A 13 14.19 -16.66 -12.60
N ALA A 14 13.01 -17.09 -13.02
CA ALA A 14 12.52 -16.86 -14.38
C ALA A 14 12.39 -15.37 -14.69
N TRP A 15 11.84 -14.58 -13.74
CA TRP A 15 11.70 -13.15 -13.88
C TRP A 15 13.07 -12.43 -13.98
N LEU A 16 14.01 -12.74 -13.04
CA LEU A 16 15.35 -12.15 -13.07
C LEU A 16 16.10 -12.46 -14.36
N LYS A 17 15.99 -13.71 -14.84
CA LYS A 17 16.61 -14.12 -16.10
C LYS A 17 16.06 -13.28 -17.26
N GLN A 18 14.74 -13.25 -17.43
CA GLN A 18 14.10 -12.60 -18.58
C GLN A 18 14.21 -11.07 -18.53
N VAL A 19 13.95 -10.48 -17.35
CA VAL A 19 13.81 -9.02 -17.20
C VAL A 19 15.17 -8.32 -17.01
N VAL A 20 16.11 -8.98 -16.32
CA VAL A 20 17.40 -8.35 -15.97
C VAL A 20 18.55 -8.93 -16.81
N GLN A 21 18.71 -10.26 -16.85
CA GLN A 21 19.90 -10.87 -17.46
C GLN A 21 19.85 -10.88 -18.99
N GLU A 22 18.69 -11.16 -19.58
CA GLU A 22 18.50 -11.19 -21.03
C GLU A 22 18.18 -9.83 -21.63
N ASN A 23 17.85 -8.83 -20.80
CA ASN A 23 17.55 -7.47 -21.27
C ASN A 23 18.78 -6.54 -21.12
N PRO A 24 19.36 -6.06 -22.24
CA PRO A 24 20.57 -5.25 -22.17
C PRO A 24 20.38 -3.85 -21.56
N TYR A 25 19.14 -3.41 -21.41
CA TYR A 25 18.83 -2.08 -20.88
C TYR A 25 18.51 -2.07 -19.40
N ASN A 26 18.21 -3.23 -18.80
CA ASN A 26 17.80 -3.31 -17.41
C ASN A 26 18.95 -3.64 -16.46
N VAL A 27 18.84 -3.13 -15.23
CA VAL A 27 19.79 -3.36 -14.15
C VAL A 27 19.02 -3.81 -12.91
N GLY A 28 19.50 -4.84 -12.24
CA GLY A 28 18.94 -5.30 -10.96
C GLY A 28 19.41 -4.42 -9.80
N LEU A 29 18.50 -4.20 -8.86
CA LEU A 29 18.75 -3.51 -7.59
C LEU A 29 18.16 -4.32 -6.44
N ASP A 30 18.83 -4.32 -5.32
CA ASP A 30 18.31 -4.75 -4.03
C ASP A 30 18.57 -3.62 -3.01
N SER A 31 17.54 -2.79 -2.78
CA SER A 31 17.60 -1.71 -1.81
C SER A 31 17.10 -2.15 -0.43
N ALA A 32 17.56 -1.48 0.62
CA ALA A 32 17.15 -1.78 1.98
C ALA A 32 15.64 -1.58 2.20
N ILE A 33 15.06 -2.38 3.08
CA ILE A 33 13.65 -2.24 3.52
C ILE A 33 13.50 -0.98 4.39
N LEU A 34 14.45 -0.75 5.29
CA LEU A 34 14.51 0.44 6.13
C LEU A 34 15.34 1.52 5.41
N MET A 35 14.74 2.67 5.22
CA MET A 35 15.36 3.83 4.58
C MET A 35 15.20 5.07 5.46
N ASN A 36 15.90 6.13 5.11
CA ASN A 36 15.71 7.42 5.78
C ASN A 36 14.23 7.82 5.76
N PRO A 37 13.60 8.13 6.91
CA PRO A 37 12.18 8.50 6.99
C PRO A 37 11.77 9.65 6.07
N GLN A 38 12.69 10.57 5.75
CA GLN A 38 12.45 11.68 4.83
C GLN A 38 12.07 11.23 3.41
N VAL A 39 12.46 10.05 3.00
CA VAL A 39 12.02 9.45 1.71
C VAL A 39 10.50 9.32 1.68
N TRP A 40 9.91 8.88 2.78
CA TRP A 40 8.46 8.67 2.91
C TRP A 40 7.68 9.97 3.12
N VAL A 41 8.31 10.97 3.72
CA VAL A 41 7.77 12.33 3.79
C VAL A 41 7.75 12.96 2.40
N ALA A 42 8.86 12.91 1.68
CA ALA A 42 8.99 13.48 0.34
C ALA A 42 8.07 12.81 -0.70
N SER A 43 7.84 11.51 -0.58
CA SER A 43 6.93 10.77 -1.45
C SER A 43 5.45 10.88 -1.05
N GLY A 44 5.14 11.55 0.06
CA GLY A 44 3.76 11.74 0.55
C GLY A 44 3.19 10.55 1.32
N HIS A 45 3.89 9.42 1.44
CA HIS A 45 3.35 8.23 2.12
C HIS A 45 3.02 8.45 3.59
N VAL A 46 3.76 9.32 4.27
CA VAL A 46 3.47 9.62 5.69
C VAL A 46 2.14 10.36 5.86
N THR A 47 1.76 11.20 4.88
CA THR A 47 0.59 12.08 4.99
C THR A 47 -0.64 11.59 4.23
N THR A 48 -0.46 10.93 3.09
CA THR A 48 -1.56 10.62 2.16
C THR A 48 -1.84 9.12 2.00
N PHE A 49 -0.94 8.25 2.44
CA PHE A 49 -1.13 6.81 2.34
C PHE A 49 -2.04 6.27 3.45
N ASN A 50 -3.31 6.73 3.42
CA ASN A 50 -4.29 6.46 4.46
C ASN A 50 -5.55 5.84 3.86
N ASP A 51 -6.13 4.86 4.59
CA ASP A 51 -7.48 4.37 4.33
C ASP A 51 -8.49 5.17 5.16
N PRO A 52 -9.63 5.58 4.56
CA PRO A 52 -10.75 6.18 5.27
C PRO A 52 -11.54 5.10 6.02
N LEU A 53 -11.37 5.03 7.33
CA LEU A 53 -12.02 4.02 8.16
C LEU A 53 -13.28 4.54 8.83
N ILE A 54 -14.32 3.73 8.79
CA ILE A 54 -15.60 3.96 9.43
C ILE A 54 -16.02 2.71 10.22
N ASP A 55 -16.50 2.89 11.44
CA ASP A 55 -16.96 1.79 12.30
C ASP A 55 -18.49 1.80 12.39
N CYS A 56 -19.13 0.66 12.19
CA CYS A 56 -20.55 0.50 12.48
C CYS A 56 -20.77 0.53 14.00
N LYS A 57 -21.60 1.47 14.50
CA LYS A 57 -21.86 1.61 15.95
C LYS A 57 -22.65 0.44 16.51
N ALA A 58 -23.44 -0.23 15.66
CA ALA A 58 -24.29 -1.33 16.08
C ALA A 58 -23.54 -2.65 16.27
N CYS A 59 -22.80 -3.10 15.25
CA CYS A 59 -22.10 -4.40 15.29
C CYS A 59 -20.59 -4.28 15.53
N LYS A 60 -20.06 -3.05 15.62
CA LYS A 60 -18.63 -2.75 15.81
C LYS A 60 -17.72 -3.20 14.68
N MET A 61 -18.27 -3.63 13.57
CA MET A 61 -17.47 -3.96 12.38
C MET A 61 -16.87 -2.70 11.77
N ARG A 62 -15.63 -2.85 11.35
CA ARG A 62 -14.86 -1.78 10.69
C ARG A 62 -14.87 -1.97 9.18
N HIS A 63 -15.09 -0.88 8.47
CA HIS A 63 -15.14 -0.84 7.01
C HIS A 63 -14.26 0.28 6.47
N ARG A 64 -13.86 0.15 5.22
CA ARG A 64 -13.35 1.27 4.44
C ARG A 64 -14.55 2.03 3.88
N ALA A 65 -14.63 3.32 4.15
CA ALA A 65 -15.77 4.14 3.72
C ALA A 65 -15.88 4.24 2.19
N ASP A 66 -14.74 4.40 1.51
CA ASP A 66 -14.68 4.40 0.05
C ASP A 66 -15.25 3.10 -0.56
N LYS A 67 -14.83 1.94 -0.04
CA LYS A 67 -15.32 0.65 -0.53
C LYS A 67 -16.78 0.41 -0.19
N LEU A 68 -17.23 0.86 0.96
CA LEU A 68 -18.63 0.76 1.35
C LEU A 68 -19.54 1.53 0.37
N ILE A 69 -19.11 2.72 -0.04
CA ILE A 69 -19.83 3.53 -1.03
C ILE A 69 -19.75 2.89 -2.42
N GLU A 70 -18.54 2.49 -2.86
CA GLU A 70 -18.36 1.85 -4.16
C GLU A 70 -19.22 0.59 -4.33
N ASP A 71 -19.28 -0.26 -3.30
CA ASP A 71 -20.05 -1.50 -3.36
C ASP A 71 -21.56 -1.21 -3.39
N TRP A 72 -22.01 -0.20 -2.64
CA TRP A 72 -23.40 0.23 -2.67
C TRP A 72 -23.79 0.85 -4.03
N LEU A 73 -22.89 1.63 -4.65
CA LEU A 73 -23.11 2.26 -5.96
C LEU A 73 -23.25 1.24 -7.11
N LYS A 74 -22.69 0.04 -6.97
CA LYS A 74 -22.87 -1.03 -7.98
C LYS A 74 -24.35 -1.44 -8.13
N GLU A 75 -25.10 -1.41 -7.04
CA GLU A 75 -26.52 -1.76 -7.01
C GLU A 75 -27.42 -0.52 -7.10
N ASN A 76 -26.92 0.65 -6.74
CA ASN A 76 -27.65 1.90 -6.68
C ASN A 76 -26.88 3.03 -7.40
N PRO A 77 -26.83 3.04 -8.73
CA PRO A 77 -26.07 4.05 -9.46
C PRO A 77 -26.57 5.47 -9.19
N VAL A 78 -25.66 6.37 -8.81
CA VAL A 78 -25.93 7.81 -8.61
C VAL A 78 -25.11 8.58 -9.63
N GLU A 79 -25.79 9.39 -10.48
CA GLU A 79 -25.15 10.16 -11.52
C GLU A 79 -24.20 11.21 -10.91
N GLY A 80 -22.95 11.26 -11.42
CA GLY A 80 -21.95 12.22 -10.94
C GLY A 80 -21.22 11.80 -9.65
N ALA A 81 -21.53 10.68 -9.02
CA ALA A 81 -20.81 10.21 -7.84
C ALA A 81 -19.40 9.72 -8.23
N ASN A 82 -18.37 10.41 -7.73
CA ASN A 82 -16.98 10.01 -7.89
C ASN A 82 -16.32 9.83 -6.52
N VAL A 83 -16.31 8.59 -6.04
CA VAL A 83 -15.83 8.26 -4.69
C VAL A 83 -14.35 8.61 -4.49
N GLU A 84 -13.53 8.47 -5.53
CA GLU A 84 -12.10 8.78 -5.46
C GLU A 84 -11.81 10.27 -5.23
N ALA A 85 -12.73 11.14 -5.65
CA ALA A 85 -12.60 12.58 -5.46
C ALA A 85 -13.24 13.11 -4.16
N MET A 86 -14.00 12.27 -3.45
CA MET A 86 -14.68 12.66 -2.21
C MET A 86 -13.69 12.85 -1.06
N THR A 87 -13.89 13.93 -0.31
CA THR A 87 -13.27 14.11 1.01
C THR A 87 -13.91 13.18 2.05
N ASN A 88 -13.25 12.99 3.19
CA ASN A 88 -13.81 12.18 4.26
C ASN A 88 -15.19 12.66 4.74
N ASP A 89 -15.36 13.98 4.84
CA ASP A 89 -16.63 14.58 5.28
C ASP A 89 -17.74 14.35 4.24
N GLU A 90 -17.41 14.44 2.96
CA GLU A 90 -18.33 14.14 1.86
C GLU A 90 -18.71 12.66 1.83
N MET A 91 -17.75 11.75 2.08
CA MET A 91 -18.05 10.32 2.20
C MET A 91 -19.01 10.04 3.36
N VAL A 92 -18.80 10.67 4.54
CA VAL A 92 -19.71 10.53 5.69
C VAL A 92 -21.08 11.08 5.37
N ALA A 93 -21.16 12.27 4.74
CA ALA A 93 -22.42 12.86 4.31
C ALA A 93 -23.16 11.95 3.32
N PHE A 94 -22.46 11.43 2.32
CA PHE A 94 -23.01 10.50 1.32
C PHE A 94 -23.58 9.22 1.95
N ILE A 95 -22.82 8.60 2.87
CA ILE A 95 -23.27 7.39 3.59
C ILE A 95 -24.55 7.67 4.38
N ARG A 96 -24.63 8.83 5.05
CA ARG A 96 -25.81 9.23 5.83
C ARG A 96 -27.01 9.57 4.96
N GLU A 97 -26.81 10.35 3.90
CA GLU A 97 -27.86 10.78 2.97
C GLU A 97 -28.56 9.59 2.30
N HIS A 98 -27.75 8.65 1.83
CA HIS A 98 -28.24 7.46 1.13
C HIS A 98 -28.58 6.28 2.08
N ASN A 99 -28.45 6.47 3.40
CA ASN A 99 -28.69 5.43 4.41
C ASN A 99 -28.00 4.10 4.08
N ILE A 100 -26.74 4.16 3.64
CA ILE A 100 -26.00 2.98 3.20
C ILE A 100 -25.90 1.98 4.34
N PRO A 101 -26.36 0.71 4.15
CA PRO A 101 -26.41 -0.28 5.21
C PRO A 101 -25.03 -0.89 5.48
N CYS A 102 -24.76 -1.21 6.75
CA CYS A 102 -23.61 -2.01 7.11
C CYS A 102 -23.75 -3.44 6.54
N PRO A 103 -22.77 -3.95 5.77
CA PRO A 103 -22.84 -5.30 5.22
C PRO A 103 -22.96 -6.41 6.27
N GLY A 104 -22.53 -6.13 7.50
CA GLY A 104 -22.56 -7.12 8.59
C GLY A 104 -23.88 -7.20 9.35
N CYS A 105 -24.62 -6.11 9.50
CA CYS A 105 -25.83 -6.09 10.32
C CYS A 105 -27.02 -5.33 9.72
N GLY A 106 -26.89 -4.75 8.53
CA GLY A 106 -27.95 -4.02 7.84
C GLY A 106 -28.30 -2.64 8.40
N LYS A 107 -27.69 -2.19 9.51
CA LYS A 107 -27.94 -0.88 10.10
C LYS A 107 -27.04 0.18 9.47
N SER A 108 -27.55 1.42 9.33
CA SER A 108 -26.82 2.56 8.74
C SER A 108 -26.27 3.55 9.77
N ASP A 109 -25.96 3.08 10.98
CA ASP A 109 -25.40 3.92 12.05
C ASP A 109 -23.89 3.74 12.15
N PHE A 110 -23.15 4.74 11.62
CA PHE A 110 -21.70 4.74 11.57
C PHE A 110 -21.07 5.87 12.37
N THR A 111 -19.80 5.70 12.74
CA THR A 111 -18.94 6.76 13.29
C THR A 111 -18.56 7.75 12.21
N ASP A 112 -17.82 8.80 12.59
CA ASP A 112 -17.08 9.60 11.62
C ASP A 112 -15.87 8.81 11.10
N ILE A 113 -15.34 9.25 9.94
CA ILE A 113 -14.19 8.60 9.31
C ILE A 113 -12.91 8.96 10.07
N ARG A 114 -12.10 7.94 10.34
CA ARG A 114 -10.74 8.09 10.87
C ARG A 114 -9.73 7.72 9.80
N LYS A 115 -8.71 8.55 9.62
CA LYS A 115 -7.57 8.23 8.75
C LYS A 115 -6.69 7.18 9.42
N PHE A 116 -6.39 6.13 8.70
CA PHE A 116 -5.48 5.09 9.15
C PHE A 116 -4.33 4.97 8.15
N ASN A 117 -3.11 5.32 8.59
CA ASN A 117 -1.94 5.21 7.75
C ASN A 117 -1.53 3.75 7.59
N LEU A 118 -1.33 3.32 6.35
CA LEU A 118 -1.00 1.93 6.01
C LEU A 118 0.48 1.59 6.19
N MET A 119 1.33 2.54 6.54
CA MET A 119 2.73 2.26 6.82
C MET A 119 2.92 1.59 8.17
N PHE A 120 3.67 0.51 8.21
CA PHE A 120 4.18 -0.02 9.47
C PHE A 120 5.27 0.90 10.00
N LYS A 121 5.13 1.29 11.27
CA LYS A 121 6.13 2.03 12.03
C LYS A 121 6.92 1.10 12.93
N THR A 122 8.19 1.40 13.09
CA THR A 122 9.07 0.78 14.07
C THR A 122 10.09 1.80 14.55
N HIS A 123 10.97 1.44 15.47
CA HIS A 123 12.00 2.33 16.00
C HIS A 123 13.38 1.76 15.76
N GLN A 124 14.33 2.63 15.53
CA GLN A 124 15.75 2.29 15.35
C GLN A 124 16.54 2.75 16.57
N GLY A 125 17.32 1.85 17.14
CA GLY A 125 18.12 2.16 18.34
C GLY A 125 17.46 1.67 19.62
N VAL A 126 17.86 2.25 20.76
CA VAL A 126 17.52 1.78 22.11
C VAL A 126 16.27 2.46 22.66
N THR A 127 15.92 3.64 22.16
CA THR A 127 14.80 4.45 22.63
C THR A 127 13.67 4.47 21.62
N GLU A 128 12.44 4.38 22.13
CA GLU A 128 11.21 4.50 21.32
C GLU A 128 10.70 5.95 21.41
N ASP A 129 11.33 6.84 20.65
CA ASP A 129 10.93 8.24 20.54
C ASP A 129 10.65 8.61 19.08
N SER A 130 10.11 9.80 18.87
CA SER A 130 9.79 10.28 17.52
C SER A 130 11.01 10.49 16.62
N ALA A 131 12.20 10.68 17.21
CA ALA A 131 13.44 10.85 16.46
C ALA A 131 13.99 9.50 15.96
N SER A 132 13.64 8.41 16.62
CA SER A 132 14.04 7.05 16.25
C SER A 132 13.03 6.34 15.35
N GLU A 133 11.88 6.98 15.03
CA GLU A 133 10.82 6.38 14.21
C GLU A 133 11.29 6.13 12.78
N VAL A 134 11.12 4.90 12.31
CA VAL A 134 11.37 4.48 10.93
C VAL A 134 10.18 3.67 10.41
N TYR A 135 10.10 3.52 9.11
CA TYR A 135 8.99 2.83 8.45
C TYR A 135 9.48 1.61 7.67
N LEU A 136 8.69 0.54 7.67
CA LEU A 136 8.85 -0.53 6.70
C LEU A 136 8.31 -0.04 5.36
N ARG A 137 9.06 -0.25 4.27
CA ARG A 137 8.65 0.23 2.94
C ARG A 137 7.32 -0.39 2.50
N PRO A 138 6.34 0.41 2.04
CA PRO A 138 5.07 -0.06 1.52
C PRO A 138 5.15 -0.50 0.04
N GLU A 139 6.25 -0.12 -0.63
CA GLU A 139 6.55 -0.44 -2.04
C GLU A 139 8.05 -0.32 -2.32
N THR A 140 8.50 -0.84 -3.44
CA THR A 140 9.93 -0.85 -3.82
C THR A 140 10.37 0.37 -4.63
N ALA A 141 9.44 1.17 -5.15
CA ALA A 141 9.71 2.26 -6.09
C ALA A 141 10.66 3.33 -5.53
N GLN A 142 10.48 3.76 -4.28
CA GLN A 142 11.31 4.81 -3.69
C GLN A 142 12.77 4.39 -3.52
N GLY A 143 13.01 3.12 -3.23
CA GLY A 143 14.36 2.55 -3.21
C GLY A 143 15.07 2.67 -4.58
N ILE A 144 14.32 2.49 -5.65
CA ILE A 144 14.83 2.68 -7.02
C ILE A 144 15.15 4.16 -7.27
N PHE A 145 14.23 5.07 -6.96
CA PHE A 145 14.43 6.50 -7.18
C PHE A 145 15.61 7.06 -6.40
N VAL A 146 15.75 6.72 -5.12
CA VAL A 146 16.86 7.15 -4.27
C VAL A 146 18.21 6.66 -4.80
N ASN A 147 18.26 5.45 -5.33
CA ASN A 147 19.48 4.84 -5.83
C ASN A 147 19.77 5.12 -7.32
N PHE A 148 18.88 5.81 -8.03
CA PHE A 148 19.01 5.99 -9.49
C PHE A 148 20.36 6.54 -9.93
N ARG A 149 20.84 7.61 -9.31
CA ARG A 149 22.14 8.22 -9.63
C ARG A 149 23.31 7.30 -9.30
N ASN A 150 23.22 6.54 -8.20
CA ASN A 150 24.26 5.57 -7.83
C ASN A 150 24.33 4.44 -8.85
N ILE A 151 23.19 3.92 -9.28
CA ILE A 151 23.11 2.90 -10.31
C ILE A 151 23.69 3.40 -11.61
N GLN A 152 23.31 4.59 -12.05
CA GLN A 152 23.82 5.20 -13.28
C GLN A 152 25.35 5.32 -13.27
N ARG A 153 25.94 5.77 -12.15
CA ARG A 153 27.39 5.90 -12.00
C ARG A 153 28.11 4.56 -11.98
N THR A 154 27.64 3.63 -11.17
CA THR A 154 28.31 2.34 -10.97
C THR A 154 28.23 1.45 -12.19
N THR A 155 27.11 1.49 -12.91
CA THR A 155 26.90 0.71 -14.13
C THR A 155 27.34 1.44 -15.40
N ARG A 156 27.68 2.74 -15.31
CA ARG A 156 28.04 3.61 -16.45
C ARG A 156 26.98 3.63 -17.55
N ARG A 157 25.71 3.41 -17.18
CA ARG A 157 24.60 3.37 -18.15
C ARG A 157 24.23 4.77 -18.64
N LYS A 158 23.89 4.83 -19.93
CA LYS A 158 23.28 6.02 -20.55
C LYS A 158 21.78 5.85 -20.59
N ILE A 159 21.05 6.94 -20.50
CA ILE A 159 19.58 6.93 -20.67
C ILE A 159 19.24 6.66 -22.15
N PRO A 160 18.23 5.82 -22.44
CA PRO A 160 17.33 5.15 -21.50
C PRO A 160 17.91 3.84 -20.91
N PHE A 161 17.61 3.58 -19.62
CA PHE A 161 17.83 2.28 -18.98
C PHE A 161 16.76 2.03 -17.91
N GLY A 162 16.49 0.77 -17.61
CA GLY A 162 15.53 0.34 -16.60
C GLY A 162 16.23 -0.14 -15.33
N VAL A 163 15.56 0.03 -14.19
CA VAL A 163 15.98 -0.54 -12.91
C VAL A 163 14.87 -1.45 -12.40
N CYS A 164 15.24 -2.65 -12.00
CA CYS A 164 14.31 -3.69 -11.60
C CYS A 164 14.69 -4.21 -10.21
N GLN A 165 13.69 -4.45 -9.38
CA GLN A 165 13.86 -4.99 -8.04
C GLN A 165 12.78 -5.99 -7.71
N ILE A 166 13.16 -7.10 -7.11
CA ILE A 166 12.27 -7.99 -6.35
C ILE A 166 12.55 -7.71 -4.88
N GLY A 167 11.52 -7.51 -4.07
CA GLY A 167 11.75 -7.30 -2.65
C GLY A 167 10.47 -7.15 -1.86
N LYS A 168 10.54 -7.45 -0.59
CA LYS A 168 9.38 -7.40 0.30
C LYS A 168 8.90 -5.96 0.51
N SER A 169 7.57 -5.82 0.52
CA SER A 169 6.85 -4.59 0.84
C SER A 169 5.81 -4.87 1.91
N PHE A 170 5.51 -3.88 2.73
CA PHE A 170 4.71 -4.04 3.95
C PHE A 170 3.61 -3.00 4.00
N ARG A 171 2.37 -3.46 4.12
CA ARG A 171 1.21 -2.58 4.28
C ARG A 171 0.39 -3.04 5.47
N ASN A 172 0.13 -2.16 6.40
CA ASN A 172 -0.67 -2.47 7.60
C ASN A 172 -2.16 -2.56 7.24
N GLU A 173 -2.48 -3.54 6.40
CA GLU A 173 -3.85 -3.80 5.95
C GLU A 173 -4.76 -4.11 7.14
N ILE A 174 -5.89 -3.42 7.20
CA ILE A 174 -6.85 -3.55 8.30
C ILE A 174 -7.64 -4.84 8.17
N THR A 175 -8.04 -5.15 6.93
CA THR A 175 -8.77 -6.36 6.61
C THR A 175 -7.95 -7.17 5.60
N PRO A 176 -6.93 -7.92 6.05
CA PRO A 176 -6.18 -8.77 5.17
C PRO A 176 -7.08 -9.84 4.54
N GLY A 177 -6.84 -10.14 3.29
CA GLY A 177 -7.53 -11.21 2.59
C GLY A 177 -6.89 -12.57 2.84
N ASN A 178 -7.52 -13.60 2.30
CA ASN A 178 -7.01 -14.97 2.41
C ASN A 178 -5.89 -15.24 1.39
N SER A 179 -4.93 -16.09 1.79
CA SER A 179 -3.84 -16.57 0.95
C SER A 179 -2.95 -15.42 0.46
N VAL A 180 -2.82 -15.22 -0.85
CA VAL A 180 -1.96 -14.21 -1.47
C VAL A 180 -2.64 -12.86 -1.70
N PHE A 181 -3.94 -12.76 -1.45
CA PHE A 181 -4.68 -11.53 -1.63
C PHE A 181 -4.62 -10.63 -0.39
N ARG A 182 -4.24 -9.36 -0.55
CA ARG A 182 -4.21 -8.36 0.52
C ARG A 182 -3.50 -8.81 1.79
N THR A 183 -2.33 -9.40 1.64
CA THR A 183 -1.47 -9.73 2.79
C THR A 183 -0.73 -8.48 3.27
N ARG A 184 -0.32 -8.48 4.53
CA ARG A 184 0.46 -7.37 5.12
C ARG A 184 1.90 -7.35 4.66
N GLU A 185 2.40 -8.47 4.18
CA GLU A 185 3.71 -8.64 3.56
C GLU A 185 3.51 -9.20 2.17
N VAL A 186 4.01 -8.49 1.17
CA VAL A 186 3.99 -8.91 -0.24
C VAL A 186 5.39 -8.79 -0.82
N GLU A 187 5.62 -9.49 -1.92
CA GLU A 187 6.89 -9.42 -2.66
C GLU A 187 6.54 -9.19 -4.14
N PRO A 188 6.32 -7.90 -4.51
CA PRO A 188 6.00 -7.51 -5.88
C PRO A 188 7.20 -7.65 -6.82
#